data_a5122d8279733d46d754bba90dc47de2
#
_entry.id   a5122d8279733d46d754bba90dc47de2
#
_cell.length_a   1.000
_cell.length_b   1.000
_cell.length_c   1.000
_cell.angle_alpha   90.00
_cell.angle_beta   90.00
_cell.angle_gamma   90.00
#
_symmetry.space_group_name_H-M   'P 1'
#
loop_
_entity.id
_entity.type
_entity.pdbx_description
1 polymer ?
#
loop_
_entity_poly.entity_id
_entity_poly.type
_entity_poly.pdbx_seq_one_letter_code
_entity_poly.pdbx_strand_id
1 'polypeptide(L)'
;MKHFNSIKKNRDFQEVYQTGKSYANKLLVMNVKKTDRPETRIGISVSKKVGNSVVRHHITRLLRESFRLHEDMTETGLDIVVVARAAAKEENYHSIESAYLHLCGLHNILKKESK
;
A
#
# COMPACT_ATOMS: atom_id res chain seq x y z
N MET A 1 6.35 -18.72 7.08
CA MET A 1 6.18 -17.37 6.54
C MET A 1 4.71 -17.14 6.20
N LYS A 2 4.17 -16.06 6.68
CA LYS A 2 2.77 -15.74 6.41
C LYS A 2 2.62 -15.14 5.02
N HIS A 3 1.71 -15.69 4.24
CA HIS A 3 1.39 -15.14 2.93
C HIS A 3 0.26 -14.13 3.05
N PHE A 4 0.35 -13.07 2.28
CA PHE A 4 -0.75 -12.13 2.15
C PHE A 4 -1.20 -12.07 0.69
N ASN A 5 -2.42 -11.62 0.49
CA ASN A 5 -2.99 -11.57 -0.84
C ASN A 5 -2.51 -10.35 -1.60
N SER A 6 -2.05 -10.56 -2.82
CA SER A 6 -1.53 -9.48 -3.67
C SER A 6 -2.43 -9.26 -4.87
N ILE A 7 -2.55 -7.99 -5.26
CA ILE A 7 -3.19 -7.64 -6.53
C ILE A 7 -2.15 -7.85 -7.62
N LYS A 8 -2.48 -8.66 -8.63
CA LYS A 8 -1.52 -9.02 -9.67
C LYS A 8 -1.93 -8.58 -11.06
N LYS A 9 -3.23 -8.47 -11.32
CA LYS A 9 -3.73 -8.16 -12.66
C LYS A 9 -3.82 -6.66 -12.87
N ASN A 10 -3.36 -6.22 -14.02
CA ASN A 10 -3.42 -4.82 -14.39
C ASN A 10 -4.85 -4.27 -14.34
N ARG A 11 -5.81 -5.08 -14.77
CA ARG A 11 -7.22 -4.71 -14.70
C ARG A 11 -7.66 -4.35 -13.29
N ASP A 12 -7.20 -5.11 -12.28
CA ASP A 12 -7.57 -4.87 -10.90
C ASP A 12 -6.93 -3.57 -10.37
N PHE A 13 -5.68 -3.30 -10.77
CA PHE A 13 -5.05 -2.01 -10.45
C PHE A 13 -5.87 -0.85 -11.03
N GLN A 14 -6.24 -0.96 -12.30
CA GLN A 14 -7.00 0.11 -12.97
C GLN A 14 -8.34 0.34 -12.31
N GLU A 15 -9.00 -0.72 -11.89
CA GLU A 15 -10.29 -0.58 -11.24
C GLU A 15 -10.16 0.18 -9.92
N VAL A 16 -9.11 -0.09 -9.13
CA VAL A 16 -8.88 0.63 -7.89
C VAL A 16 -8.61 2.12 -8.17
N TYR A 17 -7.81 2.41 -9.20
CA TYR A 17 -7.53 3.80 -9.58
C TYR A 17 -8.81 4.55 -9.99
N GLN A 18 -9.72 3.88 -10.69
CA GLN A 18 -10.91 4.52 -11.24
C GLN A 18 -12.03 4.68 -10.22
N THR A 19 -12.18 3.72 -9.32
CA THR A 19 -13.35 3.67 -8.43
C THR A 19 -13.00 3.80 -6.95
N GLY A 20 -11.73 3.72 -6.60
CA GLY A 20 -11.28 3.82 -5.23
C GLY A 20 -11.11 5.27 -4.79
N LYS A 21 -10.87 5.44 -3.50
CA LYS A 21 -10.56 6.74 -2.92
C LYS A 21 -9.04 6.87 -2.80
N SER A 22 -8.52 8.06 -3.03
CA SER A 22 -7.07 8.29 -3.07
C SER A 22 -6.66 9.38 -2.08
N TYR A 23 -5.59 9.10 -1.35
CA TYR A 23 -4.89 10.10 -0.54
C TYR A 23 -3.40 9.99 -0.83
N ALA A 24 -2.69 11.08 -0.63
CA ALA A 24 -1.26 11.13 -0.91
C ALA A 24 -0.52 11.87 0.18
N ASN A 25 0.75 11.53 0.33
CA ASN A 25 1.68 12.33 1.13
C ASN A 25 2.97 12.49 0.32
N LYS A 26 4.04 12.94 0.99
CA LYS A 26 5.29 13.23 0.29
C LYS A 26 5.87 11.99 -0.42
N LEU A 27 5.75 10.82 0.19
CA LEU A 27 6.44 9.62 -0.28
C LEU A 27 5.55 8.68 -1.09
N LEU A 28 4.26 8.63 -0.80
CA LEU A 28 3.36 7.61 -1.32
C LEU A 28 2.01 8.19 -1.74
N VAL A 29 1.35 7.47 -2.64
CA VAL A 29 -0.08 7.68 -2.93
C VAL A 29 -0.76 6.35 -2.61
N MET A 30 -1.86 6.40 -1.87
CA MET A 30 -2.61 5.19 -1.53
C MET A 30 -4.03 5.29 -2.04
N ASN A 31 -4.43 4.28 -2.81
CA ASN A 31 -5.79 4.16 -3.35
C ASN A 31 -6.45 2.96 -2.69
N VAL A 32 -7.66 3.14 -2.18
CA VAL A 32 -8.38 2.08 -1.47
C VAL A 32 -9.77 1.93 -2.04
N LYS A 33 -10.15 0.69 -2.31
CA LYS A 33 -11.48 0.34 -2.81
C LYS A 33 -12.06 -0.75 -1.93
N LYS A 34 -13.33 -0.62 -1.53
CA LYS A 34 -14.04 -1.67 -0.84
C LYS A 34 -14.48 -2.74 -1.82
N THR A 35 -14.37 -4.01 -1.41
CA THR A 35 -14.71 -5.15 -2.26
C THR A 35 -15.68 -6.08 -1.55
N ASP A 36 -16.18 -7.07 -2.28
CA ASP A 36 -17.04 -8.12 -1.72
C ASP A 36 -16.25 -9.30 -1.18
N ARG A 37 -14.92 -9.27 -1.34
CA ARG A 37 -14.07 -10.36 -0.85
C ARG A 37 -13.85 -10.26 0.64
N PRO A 38 -13.66 -11.39 1.32
CA PRO A 38 -13.43 -11.39 2.77
C PRO A 38 -12.03 -10.91 3.16
N GLU A 39 -11.05 -11.00 2.26
CA GLU A 39 -9.68 -10.60 2.58
C GLU A 39 -9.33 -9.27 1.93
N THR A 40 -8.32 -8.60 2.49
CA THR A 40 -7.72 -7.40 1.91
C THR A 40 -6.53 -7.80 1.05
N ARG A 41 -6.44 -7.19 -0.12
CA ARG A 41 -5.29 -7.40 -1.03
C ARG A 41 -4.50 -6.12 -1.15
N ILE A 42 -3.18 -6.27 -1.37
CA ILE A 42 -2.30 -5.12 -1.61
C ILE A 42 -1.66 -5.22 -2.99
N GLY A 43 -1.63 -4.09 -3.69
CA GLY A 43 -0.87 -3.93 -4.91
C GLY A 43 0.11 -2.80 -4.73
N ILE A 44 1.32 -2.97 -5.25
CA ILE A 44 2.38 -1.97 -5.11
C ILE A 44 2.90 -1.62 -6.49
N SER A 45 2.96 -0.32 -6.76
CA SER A 45 3.43 0.19 -8.05
C SER A 45 4.60 1.14 -7.81
N VAL A 46 5.77 0.80 -8.37
CA VAL A 46 6.94 1.65 -8.31
C VAL A 46 7.44 1.84 -9.74
N SER A 47 7.25 3.04 -10.30
CA SER A 47 7.59 3.29 -11.68
C SER A 47 9.08 3.52 -11.87
N LYS A 48 9.52 3.46 -13.14
CA LYS A 48 10.91 3.72 -13.50
C LYS A 48 11.36 5.12 -13.12
N LYS A 49 10.45 6.05 -12.94
CA LYS A 49 10.80 7.42 -12.53
C LYS A 49 11.37 7.47 -11.12
N VAL A 50 11.08 6.48 -10.28
CA VAL A 50 11.60 6.44 -8.92
C VAL A 50 13.06 6.01 -8.90
N GLY A 51 13.44 5.08 -9.77
CA GLY A 51 14.81 4.61 -9.84
C GLY A 51 14.94 3.36 -10.69
N ASN A 52 16.14 2.79 -10.67
CA ASN A 52 16.41 1.56 -11.41
C ASN A 52 15.75 0.36 -10.74
N SER A 53 15.95 -0.83 -11.33
CA SER A 53 15.27 -2.04 -10.85
C SER A 53 15.65 -2.40 -9.40
N VAL A 54 16.89 -2.14 -9.00
CA VAL A 54 17.33 -2.41 -7.62
C VAL A 54 16.58 -1.52 -6.64
N VAL A 55 16.50 -0.22 -6.94
CA VAL A 55 15.77 0.74 -6.12
C VAL A 55 14.29 0.38 -6.04
N ARG A 56 13.69 0.09 -7.19
CA ARG A 56 12.25 -0.24 -7.23
C ARG A 56 11.94 -1.50 -6.44
N HIS A 57 12.79 -2.51 -6.56
CA HIS A 57 12.61 -3.76 -5.81
C HIS A 57 12.72 -3.53 -4.31
N HIS A 58 13.69 -2.70 -3.90
CA HIS A 58 13.89 -2.37 -2.51
C HIS A 58 12.64 -1.70 -1.89
N ILE A 59 12.12 -0.67 -2.59
CA ILE A 59 10.93 0.04 -2.11
C ILE A 59 9.72 -0.90 -2.04
N THR A 60 9.57 -1.77 -3.03
CA THR A 60 8.49 -2.77 -3.03
C THR A 60 8.57 -3.66 -1.79
N ARG A 61 9.78 -4.11 -1.43
CA ARG A 61 9.96 -4.94 -0.24
C ARG A 61 9.62 -4.18 1.04
N LEU A 62 10.01 -2.92 1.13
CA LEU A 62 9.69 -2.11 2.31
C LEU A 62 8.17 -1.93 2.47
N LEU A 63 7.47 -1.72 1.37
CA LEU A 63 6.01 -1.57 1.41
C LEU A 63 5.31 -2.87 1.74
N ARG A 64 5.79 -3.99 1.19
CA ARG A 64 5.25 -5.31 1.54
C ARG A 64 5.43 -5.59 3.03
N GLU A 65 6.59 -5.25 3.58
CA GLU A 65 6.86 -5.45 4.99
C GLU A 65 5.95 -4.57 5.85
N SER A 66 5.74 -3.32 5.44
CA SER A 66 4.83 -2.43 6.15
C SER A 66 3.41 -2.99 6.19
N PHE A 67 2.92 -3.49 5.06
CA PHE A 67 1.61 -4.11 5.01
C PHE A 67 1.55 -5.37 5.88
N ARG A 68 2.55 -6.25 5.74
CA ARG A 68 2.58 -7.52 6.47
C ARG A 68 2.56 -7.31 7.98
N LEU A 69 3.33 -6.36 8.47
CA LEU A 69 3.43 -6.12 9.91
C LEU A 69 2.14 -5.55 10.49
N HIS A 70 1.35 -4.87 9.68
CA HIS A 70 0.14 -4.20 10.15
C HIS A 70 -1.15 -4.80 9.59
N GLU A 71 -1.04 -5.95 8.93
CA GLU A 71 -2.20 -6.58 8.30
C GLU A 71 -3.30 -6.90 9.30
N ASP A 72 -2.93 -7.39 10.48
CA ASP A 72 -3.91 -7.75 11.51
C ASP A 72 -4.68 -6.54 12.02
N MET A 73 -4.11 -5.35 11.89
CA MET A 73 -4.76 -4.10 12.31
C MET A 73 -5.51 -3.42 11.17
N THR A 74 -5.44 -3.99 9.97
CA THR A 74 -6.07 -3.41 8.80
C THR A 74 -7.46 -4.01 8.60
N GLU A 75 -8.43 -3.16 8.22
CA GLU A 75 -9.76 -3.65 7.89
C GLU A 75 -9.70 -4.64 6.75
N THR A 76 -10.65 -5.58 6.73
CA THR A 76 -10.73 -6.60 5.70
C THR A 76 -11.64 -6.16 4.56
N GLY A 77 -11.56 -6.89 3.43
CA GLY A 77 -12.44 -6.62 2.30
C GLY A 77 -12.03 -5.40 1.48
N LEU A 78 -10.75 -5.08 1.47
CA LEU A 78 -10.24 -3.90 0.76
C LEU A 78 -9.25 -4.31 -0.33
N ASP A 79 -9.24 -3.56 -1.42
CA ASP A 79 -8.13 -3.56 -2.37
C ASP A 79 -7.36 -2.26 -2.15
N ILE A 80 -6.09 -2.39 -1.78
CA ILE A 80 -5.21 -1.26 -1.49
C ILE A 80 -4.12 -1.22 -2.54
N VAL A 81 -3.99 -0.10 -3.24
CA VAL A 81 -2.89 0.10 -4.19
C VAL A 81 -2.03 1.25 -3.70
N VAL A 82 -0.76 0.97 -3.46
CA VAL A 82 0.20 1.97 -3.01
C VAL A 82 1.16 2.26 -4.17
N VAL A 83 1.27 3.54 -4.51
CA VAL A 83 2.18 4.01 -5.55
C VAL A 83 3.29 4.80 -4.88
N ALA A 84 4.55 4.40 -5.13
CA ALA A 84 5.68 5.12 -4.58
C ALA A 84 5.97 6.37 -5.43
N ARG A 85 6.21 7.47 -4.75
CA ARG A 85 6.61 8.72 -5.40
C ARG A 85 8.13 8.82 -5.47
N ALA A 86 8.64 9.68 -6.34
CA ALA A 86 10.08 9.82 -6.52
C ALA A 86 10.83 10.12 -5.22
N ALA A 87 10.18 10.85 -4.30
CA ALA A 87 10.78 11.19 -3.01
C ALA A 87 11.05 9.96 -2.13
N ALA A 88 10.47 8.80 -2.44
CA ALA A 88 10.70 7.58 -1.67
C ALA A 88 12.04 6.92 -1.99
N LYS A 89 12.74 7.38 -3.03
CA LYS A 89 13.91 6.70 -3.58
C LYS A 89 14.98 6.34 -2.55
N GLU A 90 15.29 7.27 -1.65
CA GLU A 90 16.39 7.08 -0.70
C GLU A 90 15.91 6.97 0.74
N GLU A 91 14.62 6.69 0.94
CA GLU A 91 14.07 6.59 2.28
C GLU A 91 14.34 5.22 2.90
N ASN A 92 14.42 5.20 4.23
CA ASN A 92 14.60 3.96 4.96
C ASN A 92 13.24 3.34 5.31
N TYR A 93 13.29 2.15 5.95
CA TYR A 93 12.08 1.44 6.32
C TYR A 93 11.16 2.28 7.22
N HIS A 94 11.73 2.95 8.23
CA HIS A 94 10.90 3.74 9.16
C HIS A 94 10.14 4.85 8.47
N SER A 95 10.77 5.54 7.53
CA SER A 95 10.11 6.62 6.78
C SER A 95 9.01 6.07 5.90
N ILE A 96 9.26 4.95 5.23
CA ILE A 96 8.25 4.31 4.37
C ILE A 96 7.09 3.79 5.21
N GLU A 97 7.37 3.11 6.32
CA GLU A 97 6.33 2.62 7.21
C GLU A 97 5.49 3.75 7.76
N SER A 98 6.12 4.83 8.21
CA SER A 98 5.42 5.99 8.73
C SER A 98 4.49 6.60 7.68
N ALA A 99 4.98 6.74 6.44
CA ALA A 99 4.18 7.26 5.34
C ALA A 99 3.00 6.34 5.02
N TYR A 100 3.24 5.02 5.05
CA TYR A 100 2.19 4.03 4.82
C TYR A 100 1.09 4.13 5.89
N LEU A 101 1.48 4.14 7.16
CA LEU A 101 0.52 4.20 8.26
C LEU A 101 -0.24 5.53 8.28
N HIS A 102 0.43 6.62 7.92
CA HIS A 102 -0.24 7.92 7.80
C HIS A 102 -1.40 7.85 6.80
N LEU A 103 -1.16 7.24 5.64
CA LEU A 103 -2.20 7.10 4.63
C LEU A 103 -3.30 6.13 5.07
N CYS A 104 -2.94 5.06 5.79
CA CYS A 104 -3.94 4.18 6.38
C CYS A 104 -4.86 4.95 7.32
N GLY A 105 -4.30 5.86 8.10
CA GLY A 105 -5.08 6.72 9.00
C GLY A 105 -6.02 7.63 8.24
N LEU A 106 -5.54 8.26 7.15
CA LEU A 106 -6.37 9.14 6.33
C LEU A 106 -7.53 8.37 5.69
N HIS A 107 -7.30 7.13 5.30
CA HIS A 107 -8.36 6.27 4.74
C HIS A 107 -9.25 5.67 5.81
N ASN A 108 -8.85 5.78 7.08
CA ASN A 108 -9.58 5.20 8.19
C ASN A 108 -9.76 3.68 8.05
N ILE A 109 -8.69 3.00 7.66
CA ILE A 109 -8.73 1.55 7.42
C ILE A 109 -8.01 0.74 8.48
N LEU A 110 -7.50 1.36 9.53
CA LEU A 110 -6.91 0.64 10.65
C LEU A 110 -7.99 0.39 11.68
N LYS A 111 -8.05 -0.85 12.18
CA LYS A 111 -9.03 -1.24 13.20
C LYS A 111 -8.76 -0.45 14.47
N LYS A 112 -9.84 -0.02 15.12
CA LYS A 112 -9.70 0.63 16.41
C LYS A 112 -9.47 -0.44 17.46
N GLU A 113 -8.55 -0.14 18.39
CA GLU A 113 -8.34 -1.03 19.50
C GLU A 113 -9.58 -1.05 20.38
N SER A 114 -9.96 -2.26 20.73
CA SER A 114 -11.03 -2.47 21.67
C SER A 114 -10.48 -2.27 23.08
N LYS A 115 -11.13 -1.47 23.87
CA LYS A 115 -10.74 -1.29 25.28
C LYS A 115 -11.83 -1.72 26.19
#